data_584c4a7437be94ee2f42566d9fab8fdf
#
_entry.id   584c4a7437be94ee2f42566d9fab8fdf
#
_cell.length_a   1.000
_cell.length_b   1.000
_cell.length_c   1.000
_cell.angle_alpha   90.00
_cell.angle_beta   90.00
_cell.angle_gamma   90.00
#
_symmetry.space_group_name_H-M   'P 1'
#
loop_
_entity.id
_entity.type
_entity.pdbx_description
1 polymer ?
#
loop_
_entity_poly.entity_id
_entity_poly.type
_entity_poly.pdbx_seq_one_letter_code
_entity_poly.pdbx_strand_id
1 'polypeptide(L)'
;MTAHEQESIFRGWLDQHLGLMLKVVRGCVPQPQDQDDLFQDVLLALWTSIPSFRGEAKETTWIYRVAFNTALAWRRVERRRRQGHETYVKFDVSPKLQPSHLDLQSEQEIVTQLYAAIRQLPKVDASLALMHLDGLSYSEMADVLGISENYIGVKLNRIRKQLAEQLKGVSNEL
;
A
#
# COMPACT_ATOMS: atom_id res chain seq x y z
N MET A 1 -7.89 -27.24 9.22
CA MET A 1 -6.55 -26.75 8.88
C MET A 1 -5.66 -26.89 10.10
N THR A 2 -4.55 -27.58 9.97
CA THR A 2 -3.56 -27.75 11.03
C THR A 2 -2.63 -26.54 11.12
N ALA A 3 -1.93 -26.36 12.25
CA ALA A 3 -0.96 -25.27 12.40
C ALA A 3 0.17 -25.36 11.34
N HIS A 4 0.56 -26.55 10.96
CA HIS A 4 1.59 -26.78 9.94
C HIS A 4 1.12 -26.38 8.52
N GLU A 5 -0.12 -26.68 8.17
CA GLU A 5 -0.73 -26.23 6.90
C GLU A 5 -0.82 -24.71 6.84
N GLN A 6 -1.23 -24.07 7.93
CA GLN A 6 -1.29 -22.61 8.04
C GLN A 6 0.09 -21.98 7.85
N GLU A 7 1.10 -22.52 8.50
CA GLU A 7 2.49 -22.06 8.38
C GLU A 7 3.00 -22.20 6.94
N SER A 8 2.72 -23.31 6.28
CA SER A 8 3.12 -23.56 4.90
C SER A 8 2.50 -22.54 3.93
N ILE A 9 1.19 -22.26 4.08
CA ILE A 9 0.50 -21.23 3.28
C ILE A 9 1.11 -19.85 3.54
N PHE A 10 1.32 -19.50 4.80
CA PHE A 10 1.86 -18.18 5.16
C PHE A 10 3.26 -17.96 4.58
N ARG A 11 4.15 -18.95 4.66
CA ARG A 11 5.47 -18.90 4.05
C ARG A 11 5.39 -18.74 2.54
N GLY A 12 4.52 -19.50 1.87
CA GLY A 12 4.29 -19.36 0.43
C GLY A 12 3.82 -17.95 0.04
N TRP A 13 2.94 -17.35 0.83
CA TRP A 13 2.49 -15.95 0.61
C TRP A 13 3.62 -14.94 0.82
N LEU A 14 4.47 -15.14 1.83
CA LEU A 14 5.63 -14.28 2.04
C LEU A 14 6.62 -14.39 0.86
N ASP A 15 6.93 -15.60 0.44
CA ASP A 15 7.90 -15.81 -0.64
C ASP A 15 7.43 -15.21 -1.98
N GLN A 16 6.14 -15.32 -2.28
CA GLN A 16 5.60 -14.92 -3.59
C GLN A 16 5.05 -13.49 -3.61
N HIS A 17 4.55 -12.96 -2.48
CA HIS A 17 3.77 -11.72 -2.44
C HIS A 17 4.32 -10.64 -1.49
N LEU A 18 5.56 -10.81 -0.98
CA LEU A 18 6.20 -9.81 -0.11
C LEU A 18 6.21 -8.40 -0.74
N GLY A 19 6.56 -8.33 -2.03
CA GLY A 19 6.60 -7.06 -2.76
C GLY A 19 5.26 -6.34 -2.80
N LEU A 20 4.16 -7.07 -2.95
CA LEU A 20 2.79 -6.54 -2.90
C LEU A 20 2.48 -5.95 -1.52
N MET A 21 2.80 -6.69 -0.45
CA MET A 21 2.56 -6.22 0.93
C MET A 21 3.32 -4.94 1.22
N LEU A 22 4.60 -4.88 0.84
CA LEU A 22 5.45 -3.69 1.01
C LEU A 22 4.95 -2.49 0.20
N LYS A 23 4.43 -2.70 -1.02
CA LYS A 23 3.82 -1.62 -1.83
C LYS A 23 2.60 -1.02 -1.14
N VAL A 24 1.71 -1.85 -0.60
CA VAL A 24 0.54 -1.37 0.16
C VAL A 24 0.99 -0.54 1.36
N VAL A 25 1.95 -1.04 2.13
CA VAL A 25 2.48 -0.34 3.31
C VAL A 25 3.08 1.02 2.92
N ARG A 26 3.97 1.07 1.93
CA ARG A 26 4.61 2.31 1.42
C ARG A 26 3.59 3.29 0.85
N GLY A 27 2.56 2.80 0.19
CA GLY A 27 1.47 3.63 -0.34
C GLY A 27 0.55 4.20 0.74
N CYS A 28 0.51 3.59 1.93
CA CYS A 28 -0.36 4.02 3.02
C CYS A 28 0.32 4.95 4.02
N VAL A 29 1.60 4.76 4.31
CA VAL A 29 2.33 5.56 5.31
C VAL A 29 3.69 6.02 4.79
N PRO A 30 4.06 7.30 5.02
CA PRO A 30 5.31 7.87 4.52
C PRO A 30 6.54 7.59 5.41
N GLN A 31 6.36 7.48 6.73
CA GLN A 31 7.46 7.35 7.67
C GLN A 31 7.96 5.90 7.75
N PRO A 32 9.27 5.62 7.64
CA PRO A 32 9.82 4.27 7.70
C PRO A 32 9.42 3.50 8.97
N GLN A 33 9.44 4.13 10.14
CA GLN A 33 9.05 3.51 11.40
C GLN A 33 7.58 3.07 11.40
N ASP A 34 6.69 3.94 10.90
CA ASP A 34 5.27 3.62 10.73
C ASP A 34 5.06 2.49 9.70
N GLN A 35 5.94 2.39 8.70
CA GLN A 35 5.90 1.30 7.72
C GLN A 35 6.24 -0.05 8.35
N ASP A 36 7.24 -0.11 9.23
CA ASP A 36 7.62 -1.33 9.93
C ASP A 36 6.48 -1.81 10.86
N ASP A 37 5.88 -0.89 11.61
CA ASP A 37 4.75 -1.21 12.49
C ASP A 37 3.53 -1.70 11.69
N LEU A 38 3.16 -0.96 10.62
CA LEU A 38 2.06 -1.37 9.76
C LEU A 38 2.34 -2.71 9.07
N PHE A 39 3.58 -2.96 8.66
CA PHE A 39 3.94 -4.22 8.02
C PHE A 39 3.77 -5.40 8.98
N GLN A 40 4.16 -5.27 10.25
CA GLN A 40 3.95 -6.29 11.28
C GLN A 40 2.45 -6.56 11.49
N ASP A 41 1.63 -5.50 11.55
CA ASP A 41 0.18 -5.63 11.66
C ASP A 41 -0.43 -6.35 10.45
N VAL A 42 0.06 -6.06 9.24
CA VAL A 42 -0.36 -6.75 8.00
C VAL A 42 0.01 -8.24 8.06
N LEU A 43 1.22 -8.58 8.49
CA LEU A 43 1.65 -9.98 8.63
C LEU A 43 0.78 -10.73 9.63
N LEU A 44 0.49 -10.13 10.78
CA LEU A 44 -0.39 -10.72 11.79
C LEU A 44 -1.82 -10.89 11.27
N ALA A 45 -2.35 -9.89 10.58
CA ALA A 45 -3.68 -9.96 9.98
C ALA A 45 -3.76 -11.05 8.89
N LEU A 46 -2.74 -11.18 8.05
CA LEU A 46 -2.66 -12.24 7.06
C LEU A 46 -2.62 -13.62 7.73
N TRP A 47 -1.72 -13.81 8.70
CA TRP A 47 -1.64 -15.05 9.47
C TRP A 47 -2.99 -15.46 10.05
N THR A 48 -3.67 -14.54 10.72
CA THR A 48 -4.98 -14.81 11.35
C THR A 48 -6.10 -15.00 10.33
N SER A 49 -5.96 -14.51 9.10
CA SER A 49 -6.96 -14.63 8.04
C SER A 49 -6.91 -15.95 7.26
N ILE A 50 -5.75 -16.65 7.28
CA ILE A 50 -5.55 -17.91 6.51
C ILE A 50 -6.64 -18.95 6.79
N PRO A 51 -7.09 -19.21 8.05
CA PRO A 51 -8.16 -20.18 8.30
C PRO A 51 -9.49 -19.86 7.58
N SER A 52 -9.69 -18.61 7.21
CA SER A 52 -10.88 -18.14 6.48
C SER A 52 -10.70 -18.11 4.97
N PHE A 53 -9.48 -18.28 4.48
CA PHE A 53 -9.19 -18.33 3.05
C PHE A 53 -9.64 -19.66 2.46
N ARG A 54 -10.67 -19.64 1.59
CA ARG A 54 -11.28 -20.83 0.99
C ARG A 54 -10.78 -21.12 -0.43
N GLY A 55 -9.87 -20.31 -0.98
CA GLY A 55 -9.41 -20.45 -2.36
C GLY A 55 -10.42 -20.00 -3.42
N GLU A 56 -11.54 -19.36 -3.03
CA GLU A 56 -12.55 -18.84 -3.95
C GLU A 56 -12.08 -17.60 -4.72
N ALA A 57 -11.16 -16.85 -4.14
CA ALA A 57 -10.45 -15.73 -4.77
C ALA A 57 -8.97 -16.06 -4.96
N LYS A 58 -8.29 -15.35 -5.87
CA LYS A 58 -6.82 -15.44 -5.98
C LYS A 58 -6.16 -14.99 -4.68
N GLU A 59 -5.02 -15.58 -4.35
CA GLU A 59 -4.23 -15.21 -3.17
C GLU A 59 -3.89 -13.71 -3.16
N THR A 60 -3.48 -13.16 -4.31
CA THR A 60 -3.21 -11.72 -4.47
C THR A 60 -4.41 -10.86 -4.09
N THR A 61 -5.62 -11.21 -4.54
CA THR A 61 -6.86 -10.51 -4.21
C THR A 61 -7.14 -10.56 -2.71
N TRP A 62 -6.95 -11.73 -2.08
CA TRP A 62 -7.13 -11.89 -0.64
C TRP A 62 -6.10 -11.07 0.15
N ILE A 63 -4.82 -11.18 -0.21
CA ILE A 63 -3.73 -10.44 0.44
C ILE A 63 -3.96 -8.93 0.35
N TYR A 64 -4.35 -8.41 -0.83
CA TYR A 64 -4.69 -7.00 -0.98
C TYR A 64 -5.84 -6.58 -0.06
N ARG A 65 -6.93 -7.36 -0.02
CA ARG A 65 -8.08 -7.08 0.85
C ARG A 65 -7.68 -6.98 2.32
N VAL A 66 -6.91 -7.96 2.81
CA VAL A 66 -6.44 -7.98 4.20
C VAL A 66 -5.49 -6.82 4.46
N ALA A 67 -4.49 -6.59 3.61
CA ALA A 67 -3.49 -5.55 3.79
C ALA A 67 -4.12 -4.14 3.77
N PHE A 68 -5.02 -3.83 2.83
CA PHE A 68 -5.70 -2.54 2.79
C PHE A 68 -6.64 -2.33 3.98
N ASN A 69 -7.39 -3.34 4.40
CA ASN A 69 -8.25 -3.21 5.58
C ASN A 69 -7.42 -2.95 6.84
N THR A 70 -6.30 -3.63 6.99
CA THR A 70 -5.35 -3.41 8.10
C THR A 70 -4.78 -1.99 8.04
N ALA A 71 -4.31 -1.54 6.89
CA ALA A 71 -3.78 -0.19 6.71
C ALA A 71 -4.83 0.90 6.99
N LEU A 72 -6.07 0.69 6.60
CA LEU A 72 -7.18 1.61 6.89
C LEU A 72 -7.51 1.67 8.39
N ALA A 73 -7.47 0.53 9.07
CA ALA A 73 -7.68 0.45 10.52
C ALA A 73 -6.52 1.13 11.27
N TRP A 74 -5.28 0.81 10.90
CA TRP A 74 -4.06 1.39 11.47
C TRP A 74 -4.06 2.93 11.38
N ARG A 75 -4.35 3.50 10.21
CA ARG A 75 -4.45 4.97 10.03
C ARG A 75 -5.52 5.63 10.89
N ARG A 76 -6.63 4.94 11.21
CA ARG A 76 -7.66 5.47 12.11
C ARG A 76 -7.15 5.55 13.54
N VAL A 77 -6.44 4.51 14.01
CA VAL A 77 -5.85 4.45 15.36
C VAL A 77 -4.75 5.49 15.49
N GLU A 78 -3.81 5.54 14.54
CA GLU A 78 -2.69 6.48 14.57
C GLU A 78 -3.14 7.94 14.49
N ARG A 79 -4.16 8.25 13.68
CA ARG A 79 -4.75 9.58 13.65
C ARG A 79 -5.33 10.00 15.01
N ARG A 80 -6.02 9.08 15.71
CA ARG A 80 -6.54 9.35 17.07
C ARG A 80 -5.40 9.54 18.07
N ARG A 81 -4.36 8.71 17.98
CA ARG A 81 -3.18 8.81 18.83
C ARG A 81 -2.47 10.14 18.65
N ARG A 82 -2.25 10.57 17.41
CA ARG A 82 -1.62 11.88 17.09
C ARG A 82 -2.49 13.04 17.55
N GLN A 83 -3.81 12.99 17.38
CA GLN A 83 -4.75 14.01 17.86
C GLN A 83 -4.78 14.09 19.38
N GLY A 84 -4.57 12.97 20.09
CA GLY A 84 -4.44 12.96 21.56
C GLY A 84 -3.07 13.42 22.08
N HIS A 85 -2.06 13.51 21.21
CA HIS A 85 -0.67 13.87 21.53
C HIS A 85 -0.26 15.27 21.04
N GLU A 86 -1.17 16.11 20.61
CA GLU A 86 -0.86 17.46 20.09
C GLU A 86 -0.26 18.43 21.15
N THR A 87 0.16 17.94 22.31
CA THR A 87 0.79 18.79 23.34
C THR A 87 2.30 18.63 23.47
N TYR A 88 2.98 17.68 22.82
CA TYR A 88 4.45 17.57 22.95
C TYR A 88 5.18 17.18 21.66
N VAL A 89 6.06 18.14 21.27
CA VAL A 89 7.32 18.02 20.52
C VAL A 89 7.20 17.80 19.00
N LYS A 90 7.33 18.93 18.28
CA LYS A 90 7.95 18.96 16.96
C LYS A 90 9.43 18.58 17.11
N PHE A 91 9.78 17.33 16.91
CA PHE A 91 11.13 16.95 16.53
C PHE A 91 11.15 16.70 15.02
N ASP A 92 11.74 17.68 14.34
CA ASP A 92 12.15 17.60 12.95
C ASP A 92 13.35 16.66 12.88
N VAL A 93 13.13 15.40 12.59
CA VAL A 93 14.18 14.44 12.26
C VAL A 93 13.84 13.90 10.87
N SER A 94 14.25 14.65 9.87
CA SER A 94 14.41 14.11 8.52
C SER A 94 15.61 13.17 8.50
N PRO A 95 15.46 11.86 8.35
CA PRO A 95 16.59 11.01 8.04
C PRO A 95 16.99 11.27 6.59
N LYS A 96 18.10 11.97 6.39
CA LYS A 96 18.79 11.99 5.11
C LYS A 96 19.35 10.60 4.86
N LEU A 97 18.61 9.75 4.15
CA LEU A 97 19.17 8.59 3.49
C LEU A 97 20.05 9.11 2.34
N GLN A 98 21.37 9.01 2.50
CA GLN A 98 22.29 9.25 1.40
C GLN A 98 22.32 8.03 0.49
N PRO A 99 22.03 8.16 -0.82
CA PRO A 99 22.25 7.11 -1.79
C PRO A 99 23.60 7.29 -2.47
N SER A 100 24.34 6.22 -2.59
CA SER A 100 25.49 6.13 -3.49
C SER A 100 25.08 5.46 -4.80
N HIS A 101 25.35 6.14 -5.91
CA HIS A 101 25.31 5.75 -7.33
C HIS A 101 24.25 6.47 -8.20
N LEU A 102 24.78 7.21 -9.18
CA LEU A 102 24.09 8.25 -9.96
C LEU A 102 22.98 7.80 -10.92
N ASP A 103 22.93 6.55 -11.36
CA ASP A 103 21.88 6.08 -12.30
C ASP A 103 20.68 5.42 -11.60
N LEU A 104 20.89 4.89 -10.41
CA LEU A 104 19.79 4.35 -9.57
C LEU A 104 19.02 5.46 -8.83
N GLN A 105 19.56 6.66 -8.75
CA GLN A 105 18.94 7.80 -8.04
C GLN A 105 17.70 8.32 -8.76
N SER A 106 17.73 8.43 -10.11
CA SER A 106 16.60 8.95 -10.88
C SER A 106 15.39 8.01 -10.83
N GLU A 107 15.60 6.70 -10.92
CA GLU A 107 14.50 5.72 -10.80
C GLU A 107 13.93 5.67 -9.38
N GLN A 108 14.78 5.72 -8.37
CA GLN A 108 14.34 5.76 -6.97
C GLN A 108 13.60 7.06 -6.63
N GLU A 109 14.03 8.19 -7.20
CA GLU A 109 13.35 9.47 -7.06
C GLU A 109 11.96 9.43 -7.69
N ILE A 110 11.82 8.95 -8.92
CA ILE A 110 10.54 8.81 -9.61
C ILE A 110 9.59 7.91 -8.83
N VAL A 111 10.07 6.76 -8.34
CA VAL A 111 9.28 5.85 -7.49
C VAL A 111 8.86 6.52 -6.18
N THR A 112 9.75 7.25 -5.53
CA THR A 112 9.45 7.98 -4.29
C THR A 112 8.37 9.04 -4.51
N GLN A 113 8.46 9.80 -5.61
CA GLN A 113 7.50 10.82 -6.01
C GLN A 113 6.15 10.21 -6.36
N LEU A 114 6.13 9.07 -7.07
CA LEU A 114 4.91 8.34 -7.38
C LEU A 114 4.17 7.91 -6.11
N TYR A 115 4.89 7.34 -5.14
CA TYR A 115 4.26 6.98 -3.84
C TYR A 115 3.81 8.21 -3.07
N ALA A 116 4.53 9.33 -3.12
CA ALA A 116 4.12 10.58 -2.51
C ALA A 116 2.81 11.10 -3.13
N ALA A 117 2.70 11.07 -4.46
CA ALA A 117 1.48 11.44 -5.18
C ALA A 117 0.30 10.50 -4.86
N ILE A 118 0.54 9.18 -4.83
CA ILE A 118 -0.49 8.18 -4.46
C ILE A 118 -1.02 8.43 -3.04
N ARG A 119 -0.16 8.76 -2.08
CA ARG A 119 -0.57 9.04 -0.69
C ARG A 119 -1.47 10.28 -0.55
N GLN A 120 -1.42 11.21 -1.51
CA GLN A 120 -2.29 12.40 -1.56
C GLN A 120 -3.69 12.08 -2.10
N LEU A 121 -3.86 10.95 -2.80
CA LEU A 121 -5.16 10.54 -3.32
C LEU A 121 -6.12 10.16 -2.18
N PRO A 122 -7.46 10.27 -2.41
CA PRO A 122 -8.45 9.63 -1.56
C PRO A 122 -8.14 8.13 -1.39
N LYS A 123 -8.48 7.55 -0.23
CA LYS A 123 -8.07 6.19 0.15
C LYS A 123 -8.40 5.12 -0.90
N VAL A 124 -9.63 5.15 -1.43
CA VAL A 124 -10.08 4.21 -2.48
C VAL A 124 -9.27 4.42 -3.76
N ASP A 125 -8.99 5.66 -4.12
CA ASP A 125 -8.25 6.01 -5.32
C ASP A 125 -6.76 5.59 -5.20
N ALA A 126 -6.15 5.77 -4.02
CA ALA A 126 -4.81 5.27 -3.72
C ALA A 126 -4.73 3.73 -3.82
N SER A 127 -5.74 3.03 -3.26
CA SER A 127 -5.83 1.57 -3.38
C SER A 127 -5.95 1.12 -4.82
N LEU A 128 -6.79 1.77 -5.62
CA LEU A 128 -6.94 1.49 -7.05
C LEU A 128 -5.64 1.73 -7.84
N ALA A 129 -4.92 2.83 -7.53
CA ALA A 129 -3.64 3.12 -8.16
C ALA A 129 -2.61 2.01 -7.91
N LEU A 130 -2.47 1.57 -6.65
CA LEU A 130 -1.53 0.51 -6.28
C LEU A 130 -1.87 -0.83 -6.93
N MET A 131 -3.14 -1.25 -6.89
CA MET A 131 -3.59 -2.48 -7.53
C MET A 131 -3.41 -2.45 -9.04
N HIS A 132 -3.64 -1.29 -9.68
CA HIS A 132 -3.41 -1.12 -11.10
C HIS A 132 -1.93 -1.22 -11.47
N LEU A 133 -1.03 -0.66 -10.68
CA LEU A 133 0.42 -0.77 -10.86
C LEU A 133 0.91 -2.23 -10.72
N ASP A 134 0.22 -3.06 -9.96
CA ASP A 134 0.51 -4.49 -9.84
C ASP A 134 -0.22 -5.35 -10.88
N GLY A 135 -0.93 -4.72 -11.83
CA GLY A 135 -1.54 -5.42 -12.95
C GLY A 135 -2.83 -6.17 -12.62
N LEU A 136 -3.50 -5.86 -11.51
CA LEU A 136 -4.81 -6.46 -11.22
C LEU A 136 -5.84 -6.06 -12.29
N SER A 137 -6.68 -7.00 -12.66
CA SER A 137 -7.84 -6.75 -13.52
C SER A 137 -8.91 -5.93 -12.78
N TYR A 138 -9.82 -5.31 -13.53
CA TYR A 138 -10.93 -4.56 -12.93
C TYR A 138 -11.84 -5.44 -12.08
N SER A 139 -12.04 -6.71 -12.50
CA SER A 139 -12.78 -7.69 -11.72
C SER A 139 -12.11 -7.97 -10.37
N GLU A 140 -10.81 -8.22 -10.36
CA GLU A 140 -10.04 -8.45 -9.13
C GLU A 140 -10.07 -7.23 -8.20
N MET A 141 -9.96 -6.02 -8.75
CA MET A 141 -10.09 -4.77 -7.98
C MET A 141 -11.51 -4.62 -7.39
N ALA A 142 -12.54 -5.00 -8.17
CA ALA A 142 -13.93 -5.00 -7.72
C ALA A 142 -14.13 -5.93 -6.53
N ASP A 143 -13.55 -7.13 -6.58
CA ASP A 143 -13.58 -8.12 -5.49
C ASP A 143 -12.86 -7.62 -4.24
N VAL A 144 -11.72 -6.93 -4.39
CA VAL A 144 -10.98 -6.35 -3.25
C VAL A 144 -11.77 -5.26 -2.55
N LEU A 145 -12.37 -4.33 -3.32
CA LEU A 145 -12.95 -3.09 -2.79
C LEU A 145 -14.46 -3.15 -2.59
N GLY A 146 -15.13 -4.19 -3.12
CA GLY A 146 -16.59 -4.31 -3.05
C GLY A 146 -17.33 -3.26 -3.88
N ILE A 147 -16.79 -2.85 -5.05
CA ILE A 147 -17.35 -1.85 -5.96
C ILE A 147 -17.44 -2.42 -7.38
N SER A 148 -18.23 -1.78 -8.26
CA SER A 148 -18.41 -2.29 -9.63
C SER A 148 -17.18 -2.01 -10.52
N GLU A 149 -16.94 -2.89 -11.51
CA GLU A 149 -15.87 -2.73 -12.51
C GLU A 149 -16.02 -1.43 -13.32
N ASN A 150 -17.26 -1.04 -13.67
CA ASN A 150 -17.51 0.22 -14.36
C ASN A 150 -17.05 1.43 -13.54
N TYR A 151 -17.32 1.42 -12.22
CA TYR A 151 -16.86 2.47 -11.34
C TYR A 151 -15.33 2.54 -11.27
N ILE A 152 -14.66 1.38 -11.24
CA ILE A 152 -13.20 1.27 -11.26
C ILE A 152 -12.63 1.89 -12.55
N GLY A 153 -13.18 1.58 -13.71
CA GLY A 153 -12.73 2.13 -14.98
C GLY A 153 -12.78 3.66 -15.03
N VAL A 154 -13.90 4.24 -14.57
CA VAL A 154 -14.06 5.70 -14.47
C VAL A 154 -13.06 6.30 -13.49
N LYS A 155 -12.89 5.69 -12.32
CA LYS A 155 -11.96 6.14 -11.29
C LYS A 155 -10.51 6.09 -11.76
N LEU A 156 -10.06 4.98 -12.32
CA LEU A 156 -8.69 4.82 -12.81
C LEU A 156 -8.35 5.84 -13.90
N ASN A 157 -9.28 6.18 -14.79
CA ASN A 157 -9.05 7.21 -15.79
C ASN A 157 -8.78 8.58 -15.13
N ARG A 158 -9.54 8.96 -14.10
CA ARG A 158 -9.32 10.20 -13.34
C ARG A 158 -8.00 10.17 -12.57
N ILE A 159 -7.69 9.05 -11.91
CA ILE A 159 -6.46 8.86 -11.14
C ILE A 159 -5.23 9.01 -12.05
N ARG A 160 -5.23 8.36 -13.22
CA ARG A 160 -4.12 8.48 -14.18
C ARG A 160 -3.88 9.92 -14.61
N LYS A 161 -4.93 10.67 -14.92
CA LYS A 161 -4.82 12.09 -15.29
C LYS A 161 -4.23 12.90 -14.15
N GLN A 162 -4.75 12.73 -12.94
CA GLN A 162 -4.28 13.45 -11.75
C GLN A 162 -2.81 13.14 -11.43
N LEU A 163 -2.41 11.86 -11.45
CA LEU A 163 -1.01 11.46 -11.23
C LEU A 163 -0.10 11.98 -12.34
N ALA A 164 -0.53 11.93 -13.61
CA ALA A 164 0.25 12.46 -14.73
C ALA A 164 0.46 13.97 -14.63
N GLU A 165 -0.52 14.74 -14.17
CA GLU A 165 -0.39 16.18 -13.93
C GLU A 165 0.59 16.48 -12.79
N GLN A 166 0.49 15.75 -11.67
CA GLN A 166 1.38 15.92 -10.54
C GLN A 166 2.84 15.57 -10.87
N LEU A 167 3.07 14.51 -11.65
CA LEU A 167 4.42 14.07 -12.02
C LEU A 167 5.04 14.92 -13.15
N LYS A 168 4.25 15.54 -14.01
CA LYS A 168 4.76 16.49 -15.04
C LYS A 168 5.36 17.75 -14.42
N GLY A 169 4.83 18.23 -13.29
CA GLY A 169 5.39 19.36 -12.57
C GLY A 169 6.82 19.13 -12.10
N VAL A 170 7.17 17.89 -11.83
CA VAL A 170 8.48 17.49 -11.32
C VAL A 170 9.49 17.28 -12.45
N SER A 171 9.06 16.80 -13.62
CA SER A 171 9.93 16.61 -14.80
C SER A 171 10.36 17.91 -15.46
N ASN A 172 9.72 19.03 -15.13
CA ASN A 172 10.09 20.37 -15.66
C ASN A 172 11.04 21.16 -14.74
N GLU A 173 11.36 20.63 -13.54
CA GLU A 173 12.30 21.25 -12.58
C GLU A 173 13.71 20.61 -12.62
N LEU A 174 13.92 19.61 -13.49
CA LEU A 174 15.23 18.99 -13.81
C LEU A 174 15.70 19.44 -15.21
#